data_1c236934fffcc9203200f1d5f1cef897
#
_entry.id   1c236934fffcc9203200f1d5f1cef897
#
_cell.length_a   1.000
_cell.length_b   1.000
_cell.length_c   1.000
_cell.angle_alpha   90.00
_cell.angle_beta   90.00
_cell.angle_gamma   90.00
#
_symmetry.space_group_name_H-M   'P 1'
#
loop_
_entity.id
_entity.type
_entity.pdbx_description
1 polymer ?
#
loop_
_entity_poly.entity_id
_entity_poly.type
_entity_poly.pdbx_seq_one_letter_code
_entity_poly.pdbx_strand_id
1 'polypeptide(L)'
;MRRAGREGFTLIEALVAFAIVAALSLVVQRGLIQSRVGWAAVEDRTGAERLARSLLEEPLTPVAVAAGGREGVTDGRRWRIGLQSLDLPLPSPPAPENGAGGAPQTAQDGLRWLPLRLRIEVATARGRPVEVETVRLAPFPAQAP
;
A
#
# COMPACT_ATOMS: atom_id res chain seq x y z
N MET A 1 76.65 12.89 -2.02
CA MET A 1 75.38 13.07 -1.27
C MET A 1 74.59 14.15 -1.98
N ARG A 2 73.53 13.78 -2.75
CA ARG A 2 72.62 14.74 -3.41
C ARG A 2 71.53 15.11 -2.38
N ARG A 3 71.51 16.39 -1.96
CA ARG A 3 70.40 16.94 -1.19
C ARG A 3 69.19 17.03 -2.11
N ALA A 4 68.15 16.21 -1.86
CA ALA A 4 66.88 16.38 -2.51
C ALA A 4 66.29 17.73 -2.05
N GLY A 5 66.14 18.67 -2.98
CA GLY A 5 65.49 19.95 -2.76
C GLY A 5 64.08 19.70 -2.23
N ARG A 6 63.73 20.24 -1.09
CA ARG A 6 62.33 20.36 -0.64
C ARG A 6 61.70 21.41 -1.54
N GLU A 7 61.02 20.97 -2.56
CA GLU A 7 60.12 21.84 -3.31
C GLU A 7 59.01 22.27 -2.38
N GLY A 8 58.93 23.54 -2.06
CA GLY A 8 57.89 24.11 -1.23
C GLY A 8 56.57 24.13 -2.00
N PHE A 9 55.49 23.78 -1.30
CA PHE A 9 54.11 23.87 -1.81
C PHE A 9 53.85 25.29 -2.33
N THR A 10 53.44 25.45 -3.57
CA THR A 10 53.13 26.75 -4.11
C THR A 10 51.77 27.24 -3.64
N LEU A 11 51.62 28.56 -3.41
CA LEU A 11 50.37 29.17 -2.96
C LEU A 11 49.20 28.84 -3.92
N ILE A 12 49.51 28.75 -5.23
CA ILE A 12 48.50 28.40 -6.21
C ILE A 12 48.04 26.95 -6.08
N GLU A 13 48.92 26.03 -5.74
CA GLU A 13 48.57 24.62 -5.54
C GLU A 13 47.65 24.43 -4.31
N ALA A 14 47.90 25.16 -3.25
CA ALA A 14 47.04 25.20 -2.07
C ALA A 14 45.64 25.77 -2.40
N LEU A 15 45.60 26.79 -3.26
CA LEU A 15 44.37 27.43 -3.69
C LEU A 15 43.52 26.51 -4.57
N VAL A 16 44.17 25.80 -5.51
CA VAL A 16 43.53 24.80 -6.38
C VAL A 16 43.01 23.62 -5.55
N ALA A 17 43.81 23.11 -4.61
CA ALA A 17 43.37 22.03 -3.72
C ALA A 17 42.18 22.44 -2.88
N PHE A 18 42.16 23.66 -2.35
CA PHE A 18 41.01 24.17 -1.61
C PHE A 18 39.76 24.29 -2.48
N ALA A 19 39.91 24.79 -3.71
CA ALA A 19 38.78 24.89 -4.66
C ALA A 19 38.17 23.51 -5.01
N ILE A 20 39.01 22.48 -5.19
CA ILE A 20 38.56 21.10 -5.42
C ILE A 20 37.82 20.56 -4.21
N VAL A 21 38.36 20.73 -2.99
CA VAL A 21 37.70 20.26 -1.77
C VAL A 21 36.37 20.98 -1.56
N ALA A 22 36.31 22.29 -1.80
CA ALA A 22 35.06 23.04 -1.71
C ALA A 22 34.00 22.52 -2.72
N ALA A 23 34.40 22.28 -3.97
CA ALA A 23 33.50 21.74 -5.00
C ALA A 23 32.99 20.34 -4.62
N LEU A 24 33.85 19.44 -4.17
CA LEU A 24 33.47 18.11 -3.69
C LEU A 24 32.51 18.16 -2.49
N SER A 25 32.75 19.08 -1.54
CA SER A 25 31.89 19.29 -0.38
C SER A 25 30.46 19.68 -0.79
N LEU A 26 30.31 20.55 -1.80
CA LEU A 26 29.00 20.94 -2.33
C LEU A 26 28.26 19.75 -2.98
N VAL A 27 28.96 18.90 -3.72
CA VAL A 27 28.35 17.71 -4.33
C VAL A 27 27.86 16.74 -3.28
N VAL A 28 28.68 16.48 -2.25
CA VAL A 28 28.32 15.60 -1.13
C VAL A 28 27.10 16.14 -0.37
N GLN A 29 27.08 17.45 -0.06
CA GLN A 29 25.93 18.07 0.63
C GLN A 29 24.64 17.93 -0.18
N ARG A 30 24.67 18.17 -1.49
CA ARG A 30 23.50 17.97 -2.36
C ARG A 30 23.03 16.51 -2.36
N GLY A 31 23.93 15.56 -2.43
CA GLY A 31 23.62 14.14 -2.35
C GLY A 31 22.91 13.75 -1.05
N LEU A 32 23.36 14.26 0.08
CA LEU A 32 22.75 14.00 1.39
C LEU A 32 21.33 14.56 1.51
N ILE A 33 21.08 15.77 0.99
CA ILE A 33 19.75 16.38 1.01
C ILE A 33 18.77 15.57 0.14
N GLN A 34 19.17 15.18 -1.06
CA GLN A 34 18.35 14.37 -1.96
C GLN A 34 18.04 12.98 -1.37
N SER A 35 19.01 12.37 -0.70
CA SER A 35 18.84 11.10 -0.03
C SER A 35 17.75 11.18 1.06
N ARG A 36 17.76 12.20 1.90
CA ARG A 36 16.75 12.39 2.97
C ARG A 36 15.33 12.53 2.40
N VAL A 37 15.17 13.26 1.31
CA VAL A 37 13.86 13.41 0.65
C VAL A 37 13.37 12.08 0.08
N GLY A 38 14.26 11.29 -0.50
CA GLY A 38 13.95 9.95 -1.02
C GLY A 38 13.50 9.00 0.10
N TRP A 39 14.22 8.95 1.21
CA TRP A 39 13.87 8.11 2.36
C TRP A 39 12.50 8.46 2.94
N ALA A 40 12.19 9.75 3.11
CA ALA A 40 10.89 10.19 3.61
C ALA A 40 9.73 9.77 2.69
N ALA A 41 9.95 9.76 1.37
CA ALA A 41 8.93 9.31 0.42
C ALA A 41 8.72 7.78 0.48
N VAL A 42 9.81 7.01 0.62
CA VAL A 42 9.73 5.55 0.78
C VAL A 42 9.04 5.19 2.10
N GLU A 43 9.40 5.83 3.19
CA GLU A 43 8.78 5.58 4.50
C GLU A 43 7.27 5.91 4.48
N ASP A 44 6.90 7.03 3.87
CA ASP A 44 5.50 7.42 3.71
C ASP A 44 4.71 6.38 2.91
N ARG A 45 5.25 5.91 1.79
CA ARG A 45 4.63 4.87 0.97
C ARG A 45 4.52 3.54 1.71
N THR A 46 5.59 3.10 2.38
CA THR A 46 5.60 1.86 3.16
C THR A 46 4.58 1.91 4.30
N GLY A 47 4.43 3.06 4.96
CA GLY A 47 3.40 3.27 5.97
C GLY A 47 1.98 3.15 5.39
N ALA A 48 1.74 3.72 4.21
CA ALA A 48 0.45 3.60 3.53
C ALA A 48 0.15 2.16 3.09
N GLU A 49 1.15 1.42 2.60
CA GLU A 49 1.02 0.00 2.22
C GLU A 49 0.71 -0.90 3.43
N ARG A 50 1.34 -0.65 4.59
CA ARG A 50 1.03 -1.37 5.84
C ARG A 50 -0.41 -1.12 6.28
N LEU A 51 -0.86 0.13 6.24
CA LEU A 51 -2.23 0.48 6.56
C LEU A 51 -3.22 -0.18 5.60
N ALA A 52 -2.96 -0.15 4.29
CA ALA A 52 -3.80 -0.82 3.30
C ALA A 52 -3.91 -2.33 3.58
N ARG A 53 -2.81 -2.97 3.98
CA ARG A 53 -2.80 -4.40 4.36
C ARG A 53 -3.62 -4.66 5.61
N SER A 54 -3.49 -3.84 6.65
CA SER A 54 -4.29 -4.01 7.88
C SER A 54 -5.79 -3.83 7.62
N LEU A 55 -6.16 -2.90 6.73
CA LEU A 55 -7.55 -2.71 6.31
C LEU A 55 -8.07 -3.90 5.48
N LEU A 56 -7.20 -4.58 4.74
CA LEU A 56 -7.56 -5.81 4.02
C LEU A 56 -7.86 -6.97 4.98
N GLU A 57 -7.17 -7.05 6.11
CA GLU A 57 -7.34 -8.13 7.09
C GLU A 57 -8.60 -7.92 7.95
N GLU A 58 -9.14 -6.71 7.98
CA GLU A 58 -10.31 -6.39 8.76
C GLU A 58 -11.58 -7.07 8.20
N PRO A 59 -12.42 -7.66 9.09
CA PRO A 59 -13.65 -8.31 8.66
C PRO A 59 -14.64 -7.31 8.07
N LEU A 60 -15.27 -7.69 6.96
CA LEU A 60 -16.33 -6.89 6.35
C LEU A 60 -17.61 -7.01 7.20
N THR A 61 -18.04 -5.89 7.76
CA THR A 61 -19.31 -5.84 8.50
C THR A 61 -20.50 -5.68 7.54
N PRO A 62 -21.66 -6.28 7.82
CA PRO A 62 -22.86 -6.10 6.98
C PRO A 62 -23.23 -4.63 6.78
N VAL A 63 -23.03 -3.78 7.80
CA VAL A 63 -23.28 -2.33 7.71
C VAL A 63 -22.36 -1.66 6.69
N ALA A 64 -21.07 -2.00 6.69
CA ALA A 64 -20.12 -1.45 5.71
C ALA A 64 -20.45 -1.88 4.29
N VAL A 65 -20.91 -3.13 4.11
CA VAL A 65 -21.35 -3.66 2.81
C VAL A 65 -22.60 -2.93 2.33
N ALA A 66 -23.60 -2.74 3.20
CA ALA A 66 -24.83 -2.02 2.86
C ALA A 66 -24.59 -0.54 2.52
N ALA A 67 -23.60 0.09 3.16
CA ALA A 67 -23.19 1.47 2.89
C ALA A 67 -22.32 1.62 1.61
N GLY A 68 -21.94 0.51 0.97
CA GLY A 68 -21.04 0.53 -0.21
C GLY A 68 -19.59 0.87 0.14
N GLY A 69 -19.21 0.88 1.41
CA GLY A 69 -17.86 1.14 1.87
C GLY A 69 -17.79 1.95 3.15
N ARG A 70 -16.58 2.42 3.46
CA ARG A 70 -16.31 3.28 4.61
C ARG A 70 -15.04 4.10 4.37
N GLU A 71 -14.88 5.16 5.15
CA GLU A 71 -13.68 5.99 5.12
C GLU A 71 -13.26 6.38 6.53
N GLY A 72 -12.01 6.79 6.67
CA GLY A 72 -11.48 7.20 7.96
C GLY A 72 -10.10 7.83 7.88
N VAL A 73 -9.53 8.07 9.07
CA VAL A 73 -8.18 8.57 9.24
C VAL A 73 -7.48 7.71 10.29
N THR A 74 -6.31 7.17 9.97
CA THR A 74 -5.46 6.38 10.87
C THR A 74 -4.03 6.86 10.73
N ASP A 75 -3.35 7.14 11.84
CA ASP A 75 -1.98 7.68 11.86
C ASP A 75 -1.79 8.92 10.98
N GLY A 76 -2.80 9.80 10.95
CA GLY A 76 -2.80 11.00 10.12
C GLY A 76 -3.01 10.76 8.62
N ARG A 77 -3.21 9.50 8.17
CA ARG A 77 -3.47 9.12 6.78
C ARG A 77 -4.95 8.91 6.55
N ARG A 78 -5.48 9.62 5.58
CA ARG A 78 -6.86 9.41 5.12
C ARG A 78 -6.93 8.14 4.27
N TRP A 79 -7.94 7.34 4.50
CA TRP A 79 -8.20 6.14 3.71
C TRP A 79 -9.67 6.01 3.35
N ARG A 80 -9.94 5.29 2.28
CA ARG A 80 -11.30 4.96 1.82
C ARG A 80 -11.34 3.50 1.36
N ILE A 81 -12.40 2.81 1.74
CA ILE A 81 -12.74 1.47 1.26
C ILE A 81 -14.02 1.60 0.46
N GLY A 82 -13.99 1.22 -0.80
CA GLY A 82 -15.16 1.04 -1.66
C GLY A 82 -15.52 -0.42 -1.79
N LEU A 83 -16.80 -0.74 -1.71
CA LEU A 83 -17.35 -2.08 -1.86
C LEU A 83 -18.36 -2.08 -3.01
N GLN A 84 -18.18 -2.99 -3.95
CA GLN A 84 -19.09 -3.17 -5.09
C GLN A 84 -19.42 -4.64 -5.24
N SER A 85 -20.72 -4.96 -5.35
CA SER A 85 -21.16 -6.33 -5.67
C SER A 85 -20.73 -6.70 -7.08
N LEU A 86 -20.19 -7.92 -7.23
CA LEU A 86 -19.88 -8.48 -8.52
C LEU A 86 -20.98 -9.49 -8.89
N ASP A 87 -21.55 -9.33 -10.07
CA ASP A 87 -22.41 -10.34 -10.66
C ASP A 87 -21.52 -11.35 -11.40
N LEU A 88 -21.09 -12.37 -10.66
CA LEU A 88 -20.31 -13.47 -11.23
C LEU A 88 -21.23 -14.67 -11.39
N PRO A 89 -21.26 -15.33 -12.58
CA PRO A 89 -21.92 -16.61 -12.74
C PRO A 89 -21.17 -17.64 -11.87
N LEU A 90 -21.62 -17.81 -10.64
CA LEU A 90 -21.08 -18.86 -9.79
C LEU A 90 -21.55 -20.21 -10.34
N PRO A 91 -20.65 -21.20 -10.51
CA PRO A 91 -21.07 -22.53 -10.89
C PRO A 91 -22.06 -23.07 -9.85
N SER A 92 -23.25 -23.43 -10.27
CA SER A 92 -24.18 -24.11 -9.39
C SER A 92 -23.55 -25.45 -8.95
N PRO A 93 -23.56 -25.78 -7.66
CA PRO A 93 -23.11 -27.09 -7.23
C PRO A 93 -23.90 -28.16 -8.02
N PRO A 94 -23.24 -29.26 -8.46
CA PRO A 94 -23.93 -30.33 -9.17
C PRO A 94 -25.09 -30.83 -8.29
N ALA A 95 -26.27 -30.93 -8.90
CA ALA A 95 -27.42 -31.50 -8.19
C ALA A 95 -27.05 -32.88 -7.67
N PRO A 96 -27.38 -33.24 -6.42
CA PRO A 96 -27.08 -34.54 -5.87
C PRO A 96 -27.80 -35.60 -6.74
N GLU A 97 -27.03 -36.47 -7.37
CA GLU A 97 -27.55 -37.53 -8.28
C GLU A 97 -28.39 -38.60 -7.54
N ASN A 98 -28.47 -38.55 -6.25
CA ASN A 98 -29.23 -39.49 -5.44
C ASN A 98 -30.50 -38.80 -4.92
N GLY A 99 -31.64 -39.16 -5.47
CA GLY A 99 -33.00 -38.70 -5.18
C GLY A 99 -33.50 -38.91 -3.74
N ALA A 100 -32.67 -38.70 -2.74
CA ALA A 100 -33.10 -38.55 -1.35
C ALA A 100 -33.16 -37.05 -1.07
N GLY A 101 -34.37 -36.51 -0.90
CA GLY A 101 -34.73 -35.10 -0.74
C GLY A 101 -34.06 -34.39 0.43
N GLY A 102 -32.76 -34.20 0.30
CA GLY A 102 -32.00 -33.29 1.13
C GLY A 102 -31.80 -31.99 0.36
N ALA A 103 -32.52 -30.94 0.74
CA ALA A 103 -32.19 -29.59 0.32
C ALA A 103 -30.67 -29.35 0.56
N PRO A 104 -29.95 -28.66 -0.34
CA PRO A 104 -28.53 -28.41 -0.16
C PRO A 104 -28.29 -27.78 1.22
N GLN A 105 -27.52 -28.44 2.05
CA GLN A 105 -27.23 -28.04 3.44
C GLN A 105 -26.60 -26.64 3.56
N THR A 106 -26.23 -25.99 2.47
CA THR A 106 -25.84 -24.57 2.41
C THR A 106 -26.98 -23.58 2.63
N ALA A 107 -28.23 -24.07 2.65
CA ALA A 107 -29.40 -23.25 3.02
C ALA A 107 -29.68 -23.24 4.54
N GLN A 108 -28.90 -23.99 5.35
CA GLN A 108 -29.22 -24.17 6.75
C GLN A 108 -28.95 -22.97 7.65
N ASP A 109 -28.15 -21.98 7.21
CA ASP A 109 -27.84 -20.81 8.05
C ASP A 109 -28.41 -19.49 7.54
N GLY A 110 -29.23 -19.46 6.49
CA GLY A 110 -29.76 -18.20 5.95
C GLY A 110 -28.68 -17.21 5.49
N LEU A 111 -27.46 -17.70 5.25
CA LEU A 111 -26.34 -16.89 4.77
C LEU A 111 -26.13 -17.11 3.27
N ARG A 112 -26.13 -16.02 2.51
CA ARG A 112 -25.75 -16.01 1.11
C ARG A 112 -24.36 -15.41 0.98
N TRP A 113 -23.45 -16.07 0.26
CA TRP A 113 -22.14 -15.55 -0.04
C TRP A 113 -22.20 -14.66 -1.27
N LEU A 114 -21.80 -13.39 -1.10
CA LEU A 114 -21.75 -12.43 -2.20
C LEU A 114 -20.30 -12.12 -2.55
N PRO A 115 -19.92 -12.24 -3.83
CA PRO A 115 -18.63 -11.77 -4.29
C PRO A 115 -18.65 -10.23 -4.33
N LEU A 116 -17.73 -9.62 -3.59
CA LEU A 116 -17.57 -8.18 -3.50
C LEU A 116 -16.20 -7.78 -4.03
N ARG A 117 -16.18 -6.78 -4.90
CA ARG A 117 -14.97 -6.06 -5.24
C ARG A 117 -14.67 -5.07 -4.12
N LEU A 118 -13.51 -5.21 -3.53
CA LEU A 118 -13.00 -4.36 -2.48
C LEU A 118 -11.89 -3.48 -3.06
N ARG A 119 -12.06 -2.16 -2.99
CA ARG A 119 -11.05 -1.19 -3.39
C ARG A 119 -10.66 -0.36 -2.19
N ILE A 120 -9.38 -0.36 -1.85
CA ILE A 120 -8.80 0.40 -0.75
C ILE A 120 -7.89 1.47 -1.33
N GLU A 121 -8.10 2.71 -0.92
CA GLU A 121 -7.27 3.85 -1.25
C GLU A 121 -6.71 4.44 0.04
N VAL A 122 -5.39 4.57 0.14
CA VAL A 122 -4.71 5.21 1.27
C VAL A 122 -3.91 6.39 0.76
N ALA A 123 -4.20 7.58 1.30
CA ALA A 123 -3.49 8.79 0.95
C ALA A 123 -2.05 8.74 1.43
N THR A 124 -1.12 9.22 0.59
CA THR A 124 0.27 9.47 0.94
C THR A 124 0.50 10.98 1.10
N ALA A 125 1.45 11.38 1.91
CA ALA A 125 1.76 12.80 2.11
C ALA A 125 2.37 13.44 0.85
N ARG A 126 3.08 12.63 0.05
CA ARG A 126 3.80 13.08 -1.15
C ARG A 126 3.66 12.05 -2.26
N GLY A 127 2.75 12.26 -3.18
CA GLY A 127 2.64 11.41 -4.36
C GLY A 127 1.26 10.80 -4.57
N ARG A 128 1.23 9.70 -5.32
CA ARG A 128 -0.02 9.00 -5.63
C ARG A 128 -0.47 8.16 -4.44
N PRO A 129 -1.78 8.09 -4.18
CA PRO A 129 -2.31 7.20 -3.15
C PRO A 129 -1.90 5.75 -3.43
N VAL A 130 -1.80 4.97 -2.37
CA VAL A 130 -1.69 3.50 -2.49
C VAL A 130 -3.09 2.97 -2.72
N GLU A 131 -3.24 2.22 -3.80
CA GLU A 131 -4.50 1.62 -4.19
C GLU A 131 -4.34 0.11 -4.23
N VAL A 132 -5.29 -0.60 -3.62
CA VAL A 132 -5.34 -2.06 -3.61
C VAL A 132 -6.75 -2.48 -4.02
N GLU A 133 -6.84 -3.37 -4.99
CA GLU A 133 -8.12 -3.96 -5.43
C GLU A 133 -8.06 -5.47 -5.26
N THR A 134 -9.13 -6.04 -4.70
CA THR A 134 -9.28 -7.49 -4.52
C THR A 134 -10.74 -7.90 -4.55
N VAL A 135 -10.98 -9.20 -4.68
CA VAL A 135 -12.33 -9.79 -4.59
C VAL A 135 -12.40 -10.62 -3.33
N ARG A 136 -13.46 -10.40 -2.53
CA ARG A 136 -13.74 -11.15 -1.31
C ARG A 136 -15.17 -11.68 -1.31
N LEU A 137 -15.35 -12.84 -0.72
CA LEU A 137 -16.68 -13.37 -0.42
C LEU A 137 -17.10 -12.86 0.96
N ALA A 138 -18.25 -12.23 1.03
CA ALA A 138 -18.85 -11.81 2.30
C ALA A 138 -20.13 -12.58 2.57
N PRO A 139 -20.33 -13.08 3.81
CA PRO A 139 -21.59 -13.66 4.20
C PRO A 139 -22.63 -12.55 4.34
N PHE A 140 -23.75 -12.71 3.68
CA PHE A 140 -24.90 -11.80 3.77
C PHE A 140 -26.10 -12.57 4.31
N PRO A 141 -26.87 -12.04 5.26
CA PRO A 141 -28.11 -12.66 5.65
C PRO A 141 -29.02 -12.74 4.42
N ALA A 142 -29.50 -13.92 4.08
CA ALA A 142 -30.55 -14.06 3.10
C ALA A 142 -31.74 -13.29 3.66
N GLN A 143 -32.10 -12.16 3.03
CA GLN A 143 -33.28 -11.42 3.44
C GLN A 143 -34.47 -12.38 3.31
N ALA A 144 -35.14 -12.61 4.43
CA ALA A 144 -36.46 -13.20 4.40
C ALA A 144 -37.39 -12.26 3.60
N PRO A 145 -38.27 -12.79 2.76
CA PRO A 145 -39.20 -12.03 1.94
C PRO A 145 -40.06 -11.08 2.77
#